data_e04b59d80e5a1c4d8a2bcb5637190931
#
_entry.id   e04b59d80e5a1c4d8a2bcb5637190931
#
_cell.length_a   1.000
_cell.length_b   1.000
_cell.length_c   1.000
_cell.angle_alpha   90.00
_cell.angle_beta   90.00
_cell.angle_gamma   90.00
#
_symmetry.space_group_name_H-M   'P 1'
#
loop_
_entity.id
_entity.type
_entity.pdbx_description
1 polymer ?
#
loop_
_entity_poly.entity_id
_entity_poly.type
_entity_poly.pdbx_seq_one_letter_code
_entity_poly.pdbx_strand_id
1 'polypeptide(L)'
;MSKQKLYWICQVSGWFVYVLLNLLFFVLQTPLSFPDFLIYLSWIPSGILITHLFRTIVIKVKLMQVKLYLQIPIVIVGSFINAGLFYFGQYFLEKVVHDSSTELVFIEVIANIINYAFVFFFWSLSYFSYHFLLNFTQAEMNSLRMQATMKETELNKIKSQLNPHFMFNSMNSIRALIGEDPNKAKEAVTQLSNILRNTLMMEKNKLIPFDDEMKIVEDYLNLEKIRFEERLTYSIESAPETSSFAVPPLLLQTLVENGIKHGISKLTKGGEIIIRSTVLNDILTIHIKNSGIYNKNKTSDSGFGLKNSVERLNYLFGEKATVIIDNEDGMVLTKINIPRSKEIR
;
A
#
# COMPACT_ATOMS: atom_id res chain seq x y z
N MET A 1 6.62 27.82 -10.84
CA MET A 1 6.02 28.19 -12.16
C MET A 1 5.06 27.10 -12.58
N SER A 2 3.86 27.44 -13.14
CA SER A 2 2.96 26.39 -13.62
C SER A 2 3.52 25.69 -14.84
N LYS A 3 3.25 24.36 -15.00
CA LYS A 3 3.69 23.56 -16.17
C LYS A 3 3.28 24.20 -17.50
N GLN A 4 2.12 24.83 -17.53
CA GLN A 4 1.60 25.50 -18.71
C GLN A 4 2.39 26.79 -19.07
N LYS A 5 2.78 27.58 -18.07
CA LYS A 5 3.63 28.76 -18.30
C LYS A 5 5.00 28.39 -18.83
N LEU A 6 5.61 27.33 -18.25
CA LEU A 6 6.90 26.82 -18.72
C LEU A 6 6.84 26.37 -20.17
N TYR A 7 5.81 25.62 -20.52
CA TYR A 7 5.59 25.15 -21.90
C TYR A 7 5.56 26.33 -22.90
N TRP A 8 4.75 27.36 -22.65
CA TRP A 8 4.63 28.50 -23.55
C TRP A 8 5.91 29.33 -23.63
N ILE A 9 6.62 29.50 -22.53
CA ILE A 9 7.94 30.17 -22.57
C ILE A 9 8.90 29.43 -23.47
N CYS A 10 9.02 28.08 -23.28
CA CYS A 10 9.91 27.26 -24.11
C CYS A 10 9.48 27.28 -25.59
N GLN A 11 8.16 27.27 -25.89
CA GLN A 11 7.67 27.32 -27.25
C GLN A 11 8.06 28.62 -27.95
N VAL A 12 7.71 29.76 -27.34
CA VAL A 12 7.97 31.06 -27.95
C VAL A 12 9.47 31.35 -28.04
N SER A 13 10.22 31.12 -26.97
CA SER A 13 11.66 31.36 -26.96
C SER A 13 12.41 30.44 -27.91
N GLY A 14 12.03 29.16 -27.98
CA GLY A 14 12.68 28.19 -28.86
C GLY A 14 12.52 28.55 -30.32
N TRP A 15 11.28 28.86 -30.76
CA TRP A 15 11.04 29.28 -32.14
C TRP A 15 11.64 30.64 -32.47
N PHE A 16 11.62 31.59 -31.51
CA PHE A 16 12.26 32.87 -31.66
C PHE A 16 13.77 32.75 -31.87
N VAL A 17 14.47 31.97 -31.03
CA VAL A 17 15.92 31.73 -31.16
C VAL A 17 16.24 31.03 -32.50
N TYR A 18 15.45 30.02 -32.86
CA TYR A 18 15.64 29.32 -34.12
C TYR A 18 15.54 30.27 -35.34
N VAL A 19 14.51 31.11 -35.38
CA VAL A 19 14.32 32.08 -36.46
C VAL A 19 15.43 33.14 -36.46
N LEU A 20 15.81 33.64 -35.28
CA LEU A 20 16.89 34.62 -35.13
C LEU A 20 18.22 34.09 -35.71
N LEU A 21 18.56 32.84 -35.38
CA LEU A 21 19.79 32.22 -35.90
C LEU A 21 19.76 32.02 -37.42
N ASN A 22 18.61 31.57 -37.96
CA ASN A 22 18.48 31.41 -39.43
C ASN A 22 18.51 32.76 -40.15
N LEU A 23 17.86 33.79 -39.59
CA LEU A 23 17.89 35.13 -40.16
C LEU A 23 19.29 35.74 -40.13
N LEU A 24 20.02 35.55 -39.01
CA LEU A 24 21.41 35.99 -38.91
C LEU A 24 22.28 35.32 -39.98
N PHE A 25 22.14 34.00 -40.16
CA PHE A 25 22.89 33.25 -41.16
C PHE A 25 22.53 33.69 -42.58
N PHE A 26 21.29 34.01 -42.87
CA PHE A 26 20.83 34.53 -44.15
C PHE A 26 21.41 35.91 -44.47
N VAL A 27 21.41 36.84 -43.51
CA VAL A 27 21.97 38.20 -43.64
C VAL A 27 23.46 38.21 -43.91
N LEU A 28 24.18 37.21 -43.39
CA LEU A 28 25.63 37.06 -43.66
C LEU A 28 25.92 36.64 -45.07
N GLN A 29 24.95 36.08 -45.80
CA GLN A 29 25.11 35.58 -47.19
C GLN A 29 24.49 36.47 -48.24
N THR A 30 23.34 37.08 -47.93
CA THR A 30 22.53 37.86 -48.85
C THR A 30 21.94 39.11 -48.21
N PRO A 31 21.74 40.21 -48.94
CA PRO A 31 21.05 41.38 -48.39
C PRO A 31 19.61 41.04 -48.06
N LEU A 32 19.16 41.38 -46.86
CA LEU A 32 17.82 41.14 -46.40
C LEU A 32 16.83 42.10 -47.09
N SER A 33 15.90 41.57 -47.82
CA SER A 33 14.75 42.33 -48.33
C SER A 33 13.60 42.33 -47.28
N PHE A 34 12.68 43.28 -47.41
CA PHE A 34 11.50 43.32 -46.54
C PHE A 34 10.58 42.08 -46.70
N PRO A 35 10.35 41.58 -47.93
CA PRO A 35 9.64 40.31 -48.12
C PRO A 35 10.29 39.11 -47.40
N ASP A 36 11.64 38.94 -47.51
CA ASP A 36 12.38 37.88 -46.85
C ASP A 36 12.20 37.95 -45.33
N PHE A 37 12.32 39.16 -44.75
CA PHE A 37 12.10 39.36 -43.31
C PHE A 37 10.70 38.88 -42.87
N LEU A 38 9.65 39.17 -43.66
CA LEU A 38 8.28 38.73 -43.35
C LEU A 38 8.17 37.20 -43.40
N ILE A 39 8.83 36.53 -44.35
CA ILE A 39 8.85 35.07 -44.48
C ILE A 39 9.49 34.47 -43.19
N TYR A 40 10.68 34.91 -42.83
CA TYR A 40 11.34 34.41 -41.59
C TYR A 40 10.50 34.67 -40.34
N LEU A 41 9.84 35.84 -40.23
CA LEU A 41 8.98 36.16 -39.09
C LEU A 41 7.76 35.19 -39.04
N SER A 42 7.25 34.74 -40.17
CA SER A 42 6.14 33.76 -40.24
C SER A 42 6.49 32.38 -39.73
N TRP A 43 7.79 32.04 -39.67
CA TRP A 43 8.24 30.75 -39.14
C TRP A 43 7.89 30.58 -37.64
N ILE A 44 7.85 31.67 -36.87
CA ILE A 44 7.51 31.61 -35.45
C ILE A 44 6.07 31.11 -35.24
N PRO A 45 5.01 31.76 -35.75
CA PRO A 45 3.64 31.30 -35.54
C PRO A 45 3.37 29.93 -36.19
N SER A 46 3.96 29.68 -37.37
CA SER A 46 3.81 28.40 -38.08
C SER A 46 4.42 27.23 -37.26
N GLY A 47 5.62 27.42 -36.76
CA GLY A 47 6.29 26.41 -35.95
C GLY A 47 5.59 26.17 -34.63
N ILE A 48 5.14 27.22 -33.93
CA ILE A 48 4.35 27.11 -32.71
C ILE A 48 3.04 26.34 -32.99
N LEU A 49 2.33 26.68 -34.07
CA LEU A 49 1.07 26.03 -34.41
C LEU A 49 1.26 24.52 -34.65
N ILE A 50 2.23 24.14 -35.49
CA ILE A 50 2.49 22.73 -35.82
C ILE A 50 2.90 21.93 -34.57
N THR A 51 3.84 22.45 -33.78
CA THR A 51 4.27 21.76 -32.56
C THR A 51 3.17 21.69 -31.53
N HIS A 52 2.31 22.71 -31.43
CA HIS A 52 1.17 22.70 -30.50
C HIS A 52 0.09 21.70 -30.94
N LEU A 53 -0.20 21.60 -32.23
CA LEU A 53 -1.12 20.61 -32.80
C LEU A 53 -0.60 19.19 -32.55
N PHE A 54 0.68 18.95 -32.86
CA PHE A 54 1.32 17.65 -32.56
C PHE A 54 1.23 17.27 -31.08
N ARG A 55 1.58 18.19 -30.19
CA ARG A 55 1.40 18.01 -28.75
C ARG A 55 -0.04 17.63 -28.37
N THR A 56 -1.02 18.32 -28.96
CA THR A 56 -2.44 18.08 -28.66
C THR A 56 -2.85 16.66 -29.08
N ILE A 57 -2.36 16.18 -30.21
CA ILE A 57 -2.56 14.80 -30.68
C ILE A 57 -1.91 13.82 -29.67
N VAL A 58 -0.65 14.03 -29.30
CA VAL A 58 0.09 13.21 -28.36
C VAL A 58 -0.66 13.06 -27.02
N ILE A 59 -1.24 14.16 -26.52
CA ILE A 59 -2.03 14.16 -25.27
C ILE A 59 -3.35 13.41 -25.46
N LYS A 60 -4.11 13.69 -26.54
CA LYS A 60 -5.41 13.06 -26.80
C LYS A 60 -5.31 11.54 -26.98
N VAL A 61 -4.30 11.10 -27.71
CA VAL A 61 -4.03 9.66 -27.95
C VAL A 61 -3.37 8.98 -26.74
N LYS A 62 -3.07 9.75 -25.67
CA LYS A 62 -2.38 9.26 -24.45
C LYS A 62 -1.03 8.58 -24.77
N LEU A 63 -0.31 9.09 -25.75
CA LEU A 63 0.92 8.48 -26.25
C LEU A 63 2.00 8.33 -25.16
N MET A 64 1.99 9.20 -24.15
CA MET A 64 2.90 9.13 -22.98
C MET A 64 2.68 7.88 -22.10
N GLN A 65 1.55 7.18 -22.25
CA GLN A 65 1.24 5.96 -21.52
C GLN A 65 1.65 4.68 -22.28
N VAL A 66 2.03 4.83 -23.54
CA VAL A 66 2.49 3.72 -24.39
C VAL A 66 3.93 3.37 -24.05
N LYS A 67 4.32 2.11 -24.24
CA LYS A 67 5.68 1.64 -23.99
C LYS A 67 6.72 2.41 -24.80
N LEU A 68 7.86 2.72 -24.19
CA LEU A 68 8.90 3.60 -24.75
C LEU A 68 9.33 3.18 -26.17
N TYR A 69 9.48 1.90 -26.45
CA TYR A 69 9.90 1.41 -27.77
C TYR A 69 8.89 1.71 -28.88
N LEU A 70 7.61 1.94 -28.56
CA LEU A 70 6.59 2.38 -29.51
C LEU A 70 6.54 3.90 -29.67
N GLN A 71 7.03 4.66 -28.70
CA GLN A 71 7.08 6.12 -28.77
C GLN A 71 8.15 6.59 -29.78
N ILE A 72 9.29 5.89 -29.85
CA ILE A 72 10.42 6.27 -30.73
C ILE A 72 10.01 6.39 -32.23
N PRO A 73 9.42 5.35 -32.87
CA PRO A 73 9.02 5.47 -34.24
C PRO A 73 7.95 6.54 -34.46
N ILE A 74 7.05 6.75 -33.50
CA ILE A 74 6.01 7.78 -33.60
C ILE A 74 6.62 9.19 -33.58
N VAL A 75 7.63 9.42 -32.74
CA VAL A 75 8.38 10.69 -32.72
C VAL A 75 9.10 10.94 -34.05
N ILE A 76 9.76 9.92 -34.60
CA ILE A 76 10.47 10.02 -35.85
C ILE A 76 9.49 10.35 -37.02
N VAL A 77 8.47 9.53 -37.18
CA VAL A 77 7.46 9.73 -38.23
C VAL A 77 6.73 11.05 -38.06
N GLY A 78 6.34 11.39 -36.84
CA GLY A 78 5.71 12.68 -36.51
C GLY A 78 6.60 13.88 -36.84
N SER A 79 7.92 13.77 -36.66
CA SER A 79 8.86 14.83 -37.00
C SER A 79 8.93 15.06 -38.53
N PHE A 80 8.94 14.01 -39.31
CA PHE A 80 8.88 14.12 -40.78
C PHE A 80 7.55 14.69 -41.28
N ILE A 81 6.43 14.30 -40.70
CA ILE A 81 5.11 14.86 -41.04
C ILE A 81 5.08 16.36 -40.73
N ASN A 82 5.52 16.75 -39.50
CA ASN A 82 5.58 18.14 -39.11
C ASN A 82 6.51 18.97 -39.99
N ALA A 83 7.66 18.41 -40.37
CA ALA A 83 8.60 19.04 -41.30
C ALA A 83 7.99 19.26 -42.68
N GLY A 84 7.28 18.26 -43.21
CA GLY A 84 6.57 18.38 -44.48
C GLY A 84 5.49 19.48 -44.45
N LEU A 85 4.66 19.50 -43.39
CA LEU A 85 3.65 20.55 -43.21
C LEU A 85 4.28 21.94 -43.13
N PHE A 86 5.39 22.05 -42.38
CA PHE A 86 6.12 23.31 -42.26
C PHE A 86 6.71 23.76 -43.58
N TYR A 87 7.44 22.88 -44.28
CA TYR A 87 8.06 23.17 -45.56
C TYR A 87 7.04 23.63 -46.64
N PHE A 88 5.97 22.86 -46.85
CA PHE A 88 4.96 23.20 -47.86
C PHE A 88 4.19 24.47 -47.47
N GLY A 89 3.95 24.71 -46.17
CA GLY A 89 3.37 25.96 -45.68
C GLY A 89 4.24 27.19 -46.03
N GLN A 90 5.56 27.06 -45.79
CA GLN A 90 6.52 28.15 -46.11
C GLN A 90 6.71 28.31 -47.60
N TYR A 91 6.83 27.23 -48.37
CA TYR A 91 6.92 27.27 -49.83
C TYR A 91 5.71 28.00 -50.48
N PHE A 92 4.50 27.72 -50.00
CA PHE A 92 3.31 28.42 -50.46
C PHE A 92 3.33 29.92 -50.14
N LEU A 93 3.76 30.27 -48.93
CA LEU A 93 3.87 31.66 -48.51
C LEU A 93 4.94 32.42 -49.31
N GLU A 94 6.11 31.80 -49.54
CA GLU A 94 7.18 32.35 -50.34
C GLU A 94 6.73 32.64 -51.78
N LYS A 95 5.99 31.69 -52.39
CA LYS A 95 5.41 31.84 -53.72
C LYS A 95 4.43 33.03 -53.84
N VAL A 96 3.64 33.23 -52.78
CA VAL A 96 2.69 34.36 -52.73
C VAL A 96 3.40 35.70 -52.53
N VAL A 97 4.43 35.74 -51.69
CA VAL A 97 5.13 36.99 -51.32
C VAL A 97 6.08 37.47 -52.44
N HIS A 98 6.77 36.54 -53.12
CA HIS A 98 7.73 36.89 -54.17
C HIS A 98 7.15 36.86 -55.57
N ASP A 99 5.87 36.51 -55.76
CA ASP A 99 5.21 36.33 -57.07
C ASP A 99 6.07 35.46 -58.04
N SER A 100 6.79 34.52 -57.48
CA SER A 100 7.81 33.73 -58.19
C SER A 100 7.23 32.39 -58.65
N SER A 101 7.59 32.00 -59.88
CA SER A 101 7.34 30.67 -60.44
C SER A 101 8.49 29.70 -60.01
N THR A 102 8.85 29.70 -58.74
CA THR A 102 9.88 28.78 -58.24
C THR A 102 9.45 27.34 -58.52
N GLU A 103 10.21 26.63 -59.35
CA GLU A 103 10.01 25.21 -59.60
C GLU A 103 10.48 24.38 -58.40
N LEU A 104 9.71 23.35 -58.08
CA LEU A 104 10.08 22.41 -57.01
C LEU A 104 11.19 21.48 -57.53
N VAL A 105 12.41 21.74 -57.09
CA VAL A 105 13.53 20.82 -57.36
C VAL A 105 13.49 19.70 -56.31
N PHE A 106 13.28 18.47 -56.76
CA PHE A 106 13.05 17.31 -55.90
C PHE A 106 14.13 17.13 -54.82
N ILE A 107 15.39 17.33 -55.19
CA ILE A 107 16.53 17.18 -54.22
C ILE A 107 16.49 18.24 -53.12
N GLU A 108 16.09 19.47 -53.44
CA GLU A 108 15.99 20.58 -52.51
C GLU A 108 14.81 20.38 -51.54
N VAL A 109 13.70 19.88 -52.05
CA VAL A 109 12.54 19.53 -51.21
C VAL A 109 12.93 18.52 -50.16
N ILE A 110 13.61 17.42 -50.57
CA ILE A 110 14.05 16.38 -49.63
C ILE A 110 15.05 16.96 -48.61
N ALA A 111 16.04 17.72 -49.06
CA ALA A 111 17.05 18.31 -48.17
C ALA A 111 16.41 19.23 -47.13
N ASN A 112 15.47 20.08 -47.52
CA ASN A 112 14.76 20.97 -46.63
C ASN A 112 13.86 20.22 -45.61
N ILE A 113 13.13 19.22 -46.08
CA ILE A 113 12.29 18.39 -45.21
C ILE A 113 13.17 17.66 -44.16
N ILE A 114 14.32 17.11 -44.56
CA ILE A 114 15.26 16.46 -43.63
C ILE A 114 15.76 17.49 -42.60
N ASN A 115 16.15 18.69 -43.03
CA ASN A 115 16.64 19.75 -42.15
C ASN A 115 15.58 20.14 -41.12
N TYR A 116 14.34 20.41 -41.54
CA TYR A 116 13.24 20.73 -40.64
C TYR A 116 12.86 19.54 -39.73
N ALA A 117 12.97 18.30 -40.27
CA ALA A 117 12.68 17.11 -39.48
C ALA A 117 13.61 16.99 -38.24
N PHE A 118 14.89 17.38 -38.39
CA PHE A 118 15.79 17.45 -37.22
C PHE A 118 15.30 18.44 -36.17
N VAL A 119 14.82 19.62 -36.56
CA VAL A 119 14.29 20.62 -35.64
C VAL A 119 13.08 20.08 -34.88
N PHE A 120 12.11 19.51 -35.58
CA PHE A 120 10.92 18.92 -34.96
C PHE A 120 11.24 17.67 -34.15
N PHE A 121 12.26 16.90 -34.55
CA PHE A 121 12.74 15.76 -33.78
C PHE A 121 13.35 16.20 -32.43
N PHE A 122 14.24 17.18 -32.43
CA PHE A 122 14.84 17.69 -31.17
C PHE A 122 13.80 18.36 -30.27
N TRP A 123 12.83 19.06 -30.86
CA TRP A 123 11.69 19.59 -30.10
C TRP A 123 10.89 18.47 -29.44
N SER A 124 10.53 17.44 -30.23
CA SER A 124 9.80 16.28 -29.74
C SER A 124 10.59 15.53 -28.66
N LEU A 125 11.88 15.28 -28.92
CA LEU A 125 12.76 14.61 -27.96
C LEU A 125 12.81 15.35 -26.63
N SER A 126 12.99 16.67 -26.66
CA SER A 126 13.00 17.51 -25.45
C SER A 126 11.66 17.43 -24.70
N TYR A 127 10.54 17.51 -25.43
CA TYR A 127 9.21 17.41 -24.85
C TYR A 127 8.96 16.05 -24.19
N PHE A 128 9.27 14.95 -24.91
CA PHE A 128 9.10 13.61 -24.38
C PHE A 128 10.03 13.32 -23.20
N SER A 129 11.31 13.72 -23.29
CA SER A 129 12.28 13.56 -22.19
C SER A 129 11.84 14.29 -20.92
N TYR A 130 11.36 15.54 -21.03
CA TYR A 130 10.82 16.28 -19.89
C TYR A 130 9.66 15.54 -19.22
N HIS A 131 8.71 15.07 -20.00
CA HIS A 131 7.57 14.32 -19.47
C HIS A 131 7.95 12.96 -18.90
N PHE A 132 8.91 12.28 -19.53
CA PHE A 132 9.44 11.02 -19.02
C PHE A 132 10.07 11.19 -17.64
N LEU A 133 10.94 12.20 -17.48
CA LEU A 133 11.56 12.51 -16.19
C LEU A 133 10.52 12.84 -15.12
N LEU A 134 9.51 13.65 -15.45
CA LEU A 134 8.43 13.98 -14.51
C LEU A 134 7.65 12.73 -14.07
N ASN A 135 7.29 11.88 -15.02
CA ASN A 135 6.53 10.66 -14.74
C ASN A 135 7.37 9.66 -13.94
N PHE A 136 8.67 9.54 -14.26
CA PHE A 136 9.60 8.68 -13.53
C PHE A 136 9.74 9.13 -12.07
N THR A 137 10.02 10.42 -11.84
CA THR A 137 10.12 10.97 -10.48
C THR A 137 8.82 10.80 -9.70
N GLN A 138 7.66 11.00 -10.35
CA GLN A 138 6.37 10.81 -9.70
C GLN A 138 6.11 9.36 -9.33
N ALA A 139 6.47 8.40 -10.20
CA ALA A 139 6.35 6.97 -9.95
C ALA A 139 7.26 6.53 -8.77
N GLU A 140 8.50 7.02 -8.74
CA GLU A 140 9.44 6.77 -7.65
C GLU A 140 8.92 7.30 -6.31
N MET A 141 8.45 8.55 -6.29
CA MET A 141 7.85 9.15 -5.08
C MET A 141 6.62 8.38 -4.59
N ASN A 142 5.76 7.90 -5.50
CA ASN A 142 4.60 7.09 -5.15
C ASN A 142 5.03 5.73 -4.58
N SER A 143 6.06 5.10 -5.15
CA SER A 143 6.63 3.85 -4.64
C SER A 143 7.18 4.00 -3.21
N LEU A 144 7.95 5.06 -2.97
CA LEU A 144 8.49 5.36 -1.64
C LEU A 144 7.40 5.63 -0.61
N ARG A 145 6.34 6.38 -0.98
CA ARG A 145 5.17 6.61 -0.12
C ARG A 145 4.47 5.32 0.22
N MET A 146 4.27 4.45 -0.76
CA MET A 146 3.62 3.17 -0.56
C MET A 146 4.42 2.27 0.41
N GLN A 147 5.75 2.22 0.26
CA GLN A 147 6.63 1.52 1.19
C GLN A 147 6.57 2.09 2.61
N ALA A 148 6.57 3.41 2.76
CA ALA A 148 6.43 4.07 4.07
C ALA A 148 5.09 3.72 4.74
N THR A 149 3.97 3.78 3.99
CA THR A 149 2.65 3.41 4.50
C THR A 149 2.58 1.93 4.89
N MET A 150 3.18 1.03 4.10
CA MET A 150 3.25 -0.40 4.45
C MET A 150 3.99 -0.62 5.77
N LYS A 151 5.15 0.01 5.93
CA LYS A 151 5.92 -0.08 7.19
C LYS A 151 5.17 0.48 8.39
N GLU A 152 4.48 1.60 8.22
CA GLU A 152 3.64 2.19 9.27
C GLU A 152 2.48 1.27 9.66
N THR A 153 1.83 0.65 8.67
CA THR A 153 0.77 -0.33 8.90
C THR A 153 1.29 -1.56 9.65
N GLU A 154 2.47 -2.07 9.27
CA GLU A 154 3.13 -3.18 9.95
C GLU A 154 3.49 -2.83 11.41
N LEU A 155 4.06 -1.64 11.64
CA LEU A 155 4.34 -1.15 13.01
C LEU A 155 3.07 -1.00 13.85
N ASN A 156 1.99 -0.47 13.27
CA ASN A 156 0.73 -0.32 13.97
C ASN A 156 0.08 -1.68 14.29
N LYS A 157 0.22 -2.65 13.39
CA LYS A 157 -0.19 -4.03 13.63
C LYS A 157 0.55 -4.63 14.83
N ILE A 158 1.88 -4.53 14.87
CA ILE A 158 2.70 -5.02 15.99
C ILE A 158 2.31 -4.32 17.30
N LYS A 159 2.14 -2.98 17.27
CA LYS A 159 1.68 -2.23 18.46
C LYS A 159 0.31 -2.67 18.97
N SER A 160 -0.63 -2.97 18.05
CA SER A 160 -1.98 -3.42 18.44
C SER A 160 -1.99 -4.82 19.08
N GLN A 161 -1.05 -5.68 18.70
CA GLN A 161 -0.93 -7.03 19.25
C GLN A 161 -0.42 -7.06 20.69
N LEU A 162 0.38 -6.07 21.09
CA LEU A 162 0.95 -6.01 22.45
C LEU A 162 -0.07 -5.63 23.53
N ASN A 163 -1.32 -5.32 23.21
CA ASN A 163 -2.35 -4.85 24.13
C ASN A 163 -1.80 -3.89 25.21
N PRO A 164 -1.62 -2.58 24.90
CA PRO A 164 -0.96 -1.65 25.82
C PRO A 164 -1.65 -1.55 27.17
N HIS A 165 -2.98 -1.65 27.18
CA HIS A 165 -3.76 -1.56 28.40
C HIS A 165 -3.47 -2.75 29.36
N PHE A 166 -3.34 -3.97 28.82
CA PHE A 166 -2.95 -5.13 29.61
C PHE A 166 -1.54 -4.95 30.16
N MET A 167 -0.58 -4.49 29.35
CA MET A 167 0.80 -4.24 29.80
C MET A 167 0.85 -3.23 30.96
N PHE A 168 0.18 -2.08 30.82
CA PHE A 168 0.16 -1.07 31.89
C PHE A 168 -0.46 -1.59 33.18
N ASN A 169 -1.54 -2.34 33.07
CA ASN A 169 -2.19 -2.94 34.25
C ASN A 169 -1.31 -3.97 34.93
N SER A 170 -0.71 -4.89 34.14
CA SER A 170 0.22 -5.89 34.68
C SER A 170 1.43 -5.25 35.36
N MET A 171 2.04 -4.22 34.76
CA MET A 171 3.15 -3.48 35.37
C MET A 171 2.74 -2.79 36.69
N ASN A 172 1.54 -2.22 36.75
CA ASN A 172 1.04 -1.62 37.99
C ASN A 172 0.81 -2.67 39.10
N SER A 173 0.25 -3.83 38.75
CA SER A 173 0.07 -4.95 39.68
C SER A 173 1.41 -5.48 40.18
N ILE A 174 2.38 -5.69 39.31
CA ILE A 174 3.75 -6.10 39.66
C ILE A 174 4.40 -5.08 40.61
N ARG A 175 4.24 -3.78 40.31
CA ARG A 175 4.78 -2.72 41.21
C ARG A 175 4.20 -2.79 42.62
N ALA A 176 2.90 -3.05 42.75
CA ALA A 176 2.27 -3.24 44.05
C ALA A 176 2.84 -4.47 44.77
N LEU A 177 2.98 -5.60 44.09
CA LEU A 177 3.54 -6.84 44.65
C LEU A 177 4.99 -6.72 45.10
N ILE A 178 5.81 -5.82 44.57
CA ILE A 178 7.22 -5.66 45.00
C ILE A 178 7.31 -5.37 46.50
N GLY A 179 6.36 -4.60 47.04
CA GLY A 179 6.32 -4.29 48.49
C GLY A 179 5.64 -5.35 49.34
N GLU A 180 4.72 -6.15 48.73
CA GLU A 180 3.89 -7.11 49.49
C GLU A 180 4.49 -8.53 49.45
N ASP A 181 4.83 -9.02 48.24
CA ASP A 181 5.39 -10.36 48.02
C ASP A 181 6.42 -10.31 46.86
N PRO A 182 7.69 -10.06 47.16
CA PRO A 182 8.74 -9.95 46.13
C PRO A 182 8.92 -11.22 45.27
N ASN A 183 8.57 -12.41 45.79
CA ASN A 183 8.69 -13.66 45.06
C ASN A 183 7.59 -13.76 44.00
N LYS A 184 6.34 -13.46 44.34
CA LYS A 184 5.26 -13.37 43.37
C LYS A 184 5.49 -12.26 42.35
N ALA A 185 6.10 -11.13 42.74
CA ALA A 185 6.48 -10.08 41.78
C ALA A 185 7.48 -10.60 40.73
N LYS A 186 8.50 -11.40 41.12
CA LYS A 186 9.45 -12.01 40.16
C LYS A 186 8.76 -12.99 39.22
N GLU A 187 7.85 -13.82 39.75
CA GLU A 187 7.07 -14.75 38.89
C GLU A 187 6.22 -13.99 37.90
N ALA A 188 5.52 -12.94 38.31
CA ALA A 188 4.70 -12.09 37.46
C ALA A 188 5.51 -11.38 36.36
N VAL A 189 6.75 -10.92 36.66
CA VAL A 189 7.66 -10.39 35.61
C VAL A 189 8.02 -11.46 34.60
N THR A 190 8.28 -12.69 35.03
CA THR A 190 8.60 -13.81 34.16
C THR A 190 7.41 -14.15 33.24
N GLN A 191 6.20 -14.24 33.80
CA GLN A 191 4.96 -14.51 33.05
C GLN A 191 4.70 -13.41 32.03
N LEU A 192 4.81 -12.13 32.40
CA LEU A 192 4.66 -11.01 31.47
C LEU A 192 5.69 -11.08 30.34
N SER A 193 6.94 -11.38 30.66
CA SER A 193 8.01 -11.55 29.66
C SER A 193 7.73 -12.69 28.70
N ASN A 194 7.19 -13.82 29.18
CA ASN A 194 6.80 -14.96 28.37
C ASN A 194 5.68 -14.60 27.39
N ILE A 195 4.62 -13.94 27.89
CA ILE A 195 3.50 -13.48 27.05
C ILE A 195 4.00 -12.56 25.95
N LEU A 196 4.80 -11.54 26.28
CA LEU A 196 5.33 -10.58 25.29
C LEU A 196 6.22 -11.28 24.26
N ARG A 197 7.12 -12.15 24.68
CA ARG A 197 8.00 -12.91 23.78
C ARG A 197 7.18 -13.79 22.84
N ASN A 198 6.22 -14.52 23.38
CA ASN A 198 5.39 -15.43 22.59
C ASN A 198 4.50 -14.64 21.61
N THR A 199 3.91 -13.51 22.02
CA THR A 199 3.14 -12.64 21.12
C THR A 199 3.97 -12.17 19.93
N LEU A 200 5.26 -11.80 20.14
CA LEU A 200 6.15 -11.33 19.09
C LEU A 200 6.72 -12.46 18.18
N MET A 201 6.98 -13.64 18.79
CA MET A 201 7.62 -14.76 18.07
C MET A 201 6.64 -15.65 17.32
N MET A 202 5.45 -15.87 17.87
CA MET A 202 4.48 -16.82 17.34
C MET A 202 3.78 -16.37 16.06
N GLU A 203 3.80 -15.07 15.74
CA GLU A 203 3.20 -14.58 14.49
C GLU A 203 3.85 -15.20 13.24
N LYS A 204 5.08 -15.67 13.36
CA LYS A 204 5.81 -16.32 12.24
C LYS A 204 5.31 -17.75 11.98
N ASN A 205 4.65 -18.37 12.94
CA ASN A 205 4.18 -19.75 12.84
C ASN A 205 2.69 -19.76 12.46
N LYS A 206 2.33 -20.62 11.53
CA LYS A 206 0.91 -20.85 11.19
C LYS A 206 0.17 -21.57 12.29
N LEU A 207 0.81 -22.58 12.87
CA LEU A 207 0.30 -23.44 13.93
C LEU A 207 1.37 -23.63 15.00
N ILE A 208 0.95 -23.84 16.25
CA ILE A 208 1.78 -24.18 17.40
C ILE A 208 1.17 -25.35 18.17
N PRO A 209 1.95 -26.10 18.95
CA PRO A 209 1.42 -27.11 19.87
C PRO A 209 0.35 -26.53 20.80
N PHE A 210 -0.72 -27.27 21.05
CA PHE A 210 -1.79 -26.88 21.95
C PHE A 210 -1.27 -26.55 23.36
N ASP A 211 -0.31 -27.34 23.87
CA ASP A 211 0.27 -27.12 25.18
C ASP A 211 1.03 -25.80 25.30
N ASP A 212 1.66 -25.35 24.21
CA ASP A 212 2.35 -24.04 24.20
C ASP A 212 1.36 -22.89 24.26
N GLU A 213 0.22 -22.98 23.54
CA GLU A 213 -0.86 -22.01 23.63
C GLU A 213 -1.49 -22.00 25.04
N MET A 214 -1.69 -23.18 25.64
CA MET A 214 -2.24 -23.30 27.00
C MET A 214 -1.34 -22.68 28.06
N LYS A 215 -0.01 -22.82 27.94
CA LYS A 215 0.94 -22.14 28.84
C LYS A 215 0.79 -20.62 28.81
N ILE A 216 0.57 -20.04 27.60
CA ILE A 216 0.35 -18.60 27.46
C ILE A 216 -0.96 -18.19 28.12
N VAL A 217 -2.00 -18.98 27.93
CA VAL A 217 -3.31 -18.76 28.58
C VAL A 217 -3.16 -18.79 30.09
N GLU A 218 -2.42 -19.75 30.64
CA GLU A 218 -2.17 -19.88 32.06
C GLU A 218 -1.36 -18.70 32.61
N ASP A 219 -0.26 -18.31 31.96
CA ASP A 219 0.53 -17.12 32.29
C ASP A 219 -0.36 -15.86 32.30
N TYR A 220 -1.24 -15.72 31.30
CA TYR A 220 -2.18 -14.60 31.19
C TYR A 220 -3.21 -14.60 32.36
N LEU A 221 -3.83 -15.74 32.66
CA LEU A 221 -4.81 -15.86 33.74
C LEU A 221 -4.17 -15.62 35.12
N ASN A 222 -2.93 -16.06 35.32
CA ASN A 222 -2.20 -15.80 36.56
C ASN A 222 -1.96 -14.30 36.76
N LEU A 223 -1.54 -13.56 35.73
CA LEU A 223 -1.38 -12.10 35.80
C LEU A 223 -2.71 -11.37 36.02
N GLU A 224 -3.78 -11.79 35.37
CA GLU A 224 -5.11 -11.21 35.60
C GLU A 224 -5.64 -11.55 37.01
N LYS A 225 -5.34 -12.73 37.54
CA LYS A 225 -5.68 -13.11 38.95
C LYS A 225 -4.97 -12.22 39.97
N ILE A 226 -3.72 -11.82 39.73
CA ILE A 226 -3.04 -10.82 40.58
C ILE A 226 -3.80 -9.49 40.59
N ARG A 227 -4.30 -9.06 39.42
CA ARG A 227 -5.02 -7.80 39.26
C ARG A 227 -6.44 -7.82 39.83
N PHE A 228 -7.15 -8.92 39.63
CA PHE A 228 -8.54 -9.06 40.08
C PHE A 228 -8.66 -9.66 41.50
N GLU A 229 -7.57 -10.22 42.02
CA GLU A 229 -7.51 -10.87 43.31
C GLU A 229 -8.56 -11.97 43.46
N GLU A 230 -9.36 -11.94 44.52
CA GLU A 230 -10.42 -12.92 44.75
C GLU A 230 -11.61 -12.80 43.77
N ARG A 231 -11.68 -11.72 43.01
CA ARG A 231 -12.72 -11.50 42.03
C ARG A 231 -12.54 -12.33 40.74
N LEU A 232 -11.40 -13.00 40.54
CA LEU A 232 -11.18 -13.92 39.40
C LEU A 232 -10.80 -15.28 39.96
N THR A 233 -11.66 -16.29 39.63
CA THR A 233 -11.30 -17.70 39.78
C THR A 233 -11.20 -18.32 38.38
N TYR A 234 -10.31 -19.29 38.22
CA TYR A 234 -10.25 -20.05 37.00
C TYR A 234 -9.86 -21.51 37.23
N SER A 235 -10.29 -22.38 36.30
CA SER A 235 -9.89 -23.79 36.25
C SER A 235 -9.58 -24.21 34.83
N ILE A 236 -8.55 -25.06 34.68
CA ILE A 236 -8.11 -25.61 33.38
C ILE A 236 -8.08 -27.13 33.51
N GLU A 237 -8.86 -27.81 32.66
CA GLU A 237 -8.95 -29.25 32.57
C GLU A 237 -8.67 -29.67 31.13
N SER A 238 -7.52 -30.29 30.87
CA SER A 238 -7.12 -30.74 29.54
C SER A 238 -6.90 -32.26 29.54
N ALA A 239 -7.52 -32.94 28.58
CA ALA A 239 -7.25 -34.37 28.35
C ALA A 239 -5.83 -34.57 27.80
N PRO A 240 -5.09 -35.63 28.19
CA PRO A 240 -3.70 -35.84 27.73
C PRO A 240 -3.54 -35.88 26.21
N GLU A 241 -4.54 -36.33 25.47
CA GLU A 241 -4.51 -36.48 24.04
C GLU A 241 -4.50 -35.13 23.29
N THR A 242 -4.87 -34.04 23.98
CA THR A 242 -4.92 -32.67 23.41
C THR A 242 -3.53 -32.15 23.05
N SER A 243 -2.47 -32.58 23.73
CA SER A 243 -1.08 -32.17 23.50
C SER A 243 -0.58 -32.50 22.09
N SER A 244 -1.20 -33.49 21.43
CA SER A 244 -0.85 -33.88 20.05
C SER A 244 -1.47 -32.99 18.97
N PHE A 245 -2.26 -31.98 19.35
CA PHE A 245 -2.89 -31.06 18.42
C PHE A 245 -2.09 -29.78 18.23
N ALA A 246 -2.26 -29.18 17.06
CA ALA A 246 -1.76 -27.84 16.76
C ALA A 246 -2.91 -26.85 16.58
N VAL A 247 -2.70 -25.67 17.08
CA VAL A 247 -3.70 -24.58 17.06
C VAL A 247 -3.06 -23.30 16.51
N PRO A 248 -3.85 -22.39 15.94
CA PRO A 248 -3.36 -21.08 15.59
C PRO A 248 -2.88 -20.34 16.85
N PRO A 249 -1.67 -19.73 16.82
CA PRO A 249 -1.16 -19.01 17.98
C PRO A 249 -2.08 -17.83 18.35
N LEU A 250 -2.15 -17.56 19.67
CA LEU A 250 -2.95 -16.49 20.29
C LEU A 250 -4.48 -16.66 20.12
N LEU A 251 -4.96 -17.81 19.65
CA LEU A 251 -6.38 -18.09 19.49
C LEU A 251 -7.08 -18.16 20.86
N LEU A 252 -6.57 -19.03 21.73
CA LEU A 252 -7.18 -19.25 23.05
C LEU A 252 -6.97 -18.05 23.96
N GLN A 253 -5.77 -17.46 23.92
CA GLN A 253 -5.50 -16.23 24.66
C GLN A 253 -6.51 -15.14 24.31
N THR A 254 -6.78 -14.90 23.02
CA THR A 254 -7.73 -13.88 22.56
C THR A 254 -9.15 -14.15 23.09
N LEU A 255 -9.57 -15.41 23.11
CA LEU A 255 -10.91 -15.78 23.60
C LEU A 255 -11.04 -15.64 25.11
N VAL A 256 -10.01 -16.01 25.85
CA VAL A 256 -9.94 -15.83 27.31
C VAL A 256 -9.89 -14.34 27.67
N GLU A 257 -9.08 -13.55 26.96
CA GLU A 257 -9.05 -12.09 27.11
C GLU A 257 -10.45 -11.48 26.91
N ASN A 258 -11.18 -11.92 25.88
CA ASN A 258 -12.56 -11.47 25.64
C ASN A 258 -13.49 -11.85 26.79
N GLY A 259 -13.35 -13.05 27.34
CA GLY A 259 -14.12 -13.51 28.52
C GLY A 259 -13.88 -12.62 29.76
N ILE A 260 -12.64 -12.23 30.02
CA ILE A 260 -12.33 -11.29 31.10
C ILE A 260 -12.87 -9.90 30.78
N LYS A 261 -12.55 -9.35 29.62
CA LYS A 261 -12.89 -7.97 29.23
C LYS A 261 -14.41 -7.73 29.15
N HIS A 262 -15.15 -8.65 28.58
CA HIS A 262 -16.57 -8.48 28.33
C HIS A 262 -17.47 -9.15 29.39
N GLY A 263 -16.94 -10.12 30.12
CA GLY A 263 -17.60 -10.79 31.23
C GLY A 263 -17.16 -10.23 32.60
N ILE A 264 -16.10 -10.78 33.13
CA ILE A 264 -15.66 -10.61 34.55
C ILE A 264 -15.40 -9.16 34.93
N SER A 265 -14.75 -8.38 34.07
CA SER A 265 -14.43 -6.98 34.37
C SER A 265 -15.66 -6.09 34.61
N LYS A 266 -16.84 -6.52 34.14
CA LYS A 266 -18.11 -5.81 34.30
C LYS A 266 -18.91 -6.26 35.54
N LEU A 267 -18.51 -7.35 36.16
CA LEU A 267 -19.19 -7.92 37.32
C LEU A 267 -18.56 -7.40 38.61
N THR A 268 -19.33 -6.68 39.41
CA THR A 268 -18.84 -6.15 40.71
C THR A 268 -18.40 -7.24 41.69
N LYS A 269 -19.05 -8.39 41.64
CA LYS A 269 -18.74 -9.56 42.48
C LYS A 269 -17.64 -10.47 41.91
N GLY A 270 -17.12 -10.11 40.71
CA GLY A 270 -16.19 -10.97 40.02
C GLY A 270 -16.85 -12.13 39.28
N GLY A 271 -16.07 -13.12 38.90
CA GLY A 271 -16.55 -14.28 38.18
C GLY A 271 -15.50 -15.35 37.96
N GLU A 272 -15.87 -16.36 37.20
CA GLU A 272 -15.08 -17.55 36.96
C GLU A 272 -14.83 -17.76 35.45
N ILE A 273 -13.65 -18.33 35.14
CA ILE A 273 -13.32 -18.87 33.79
C ILE A 273 -13.03 -20.36 33.96
N ILE A 274 -13.71 -21.16 33.14
CA ILE A 274 -13.51 -22.62 33.06
C ILE A 274 -13.05 -22.97 31.64
N ILE A 275 -11.90 -23.61 31.51
CA ILE A 275 -11.39 -24.09 30.23
C ILE A 275 -11.35 -25.61 30.28
N ARG A 276 -12.05 -26.27 29.35
CA ARG A 276 -12.04 -27.73 29.20
C ARG A 276 -11.69 -28.08 27.79
N SER A 277 -10.74 -29.01 27.63
CA SER A 277 -10.34 -29.52 26.32
C SER A 277 -10.39 -31.05 26.27
N THR A 278 -11.00 -31.58 25.22
CA THR A 278 -11.17 -33.01 24.99
C THR A 278 -10.92 -33.34 23.52
N VAL A 279 -10.61 -34.61 23.25
CA VAL A 279 -10.45 -35.11 21.87
C VAL A 279 -11.47 -36.18 21.61
N LEU A 280 -12.22 -36.05 20.53
CA LEU A 280 -13.17 -37.07 20.07
C LEU A 280 -13.11 -37.15 18.53
N ASN A 281 -12.97 -38.34 17.98
CA ASN A 281 -12.94 -38.60 16.53
C ASN A 281 -11.95 -37.68 15.76
N ASP A 282 -10.73 -37.55 16.26
CA ASP A 282 -9.68 -36.67 15.71
C ASP A 282 -10.08 -35.20 15.64
N ILE A 283 -11.01 -34.76 16.50
CA ILE A 283 -11.40 -33.36 16.66
C ILE A 283 -11.05 -32.94 18.09
N LEU A 284 -10.24 -31.91 18.21
CA LEU A 284 -10.01 -31.18 19.47
C LEU A 284 -11.21 -30.28 19.72
N THR A 285 -11.93 -30.51 20.81
CA THR A 285 -13.02 -29.65 21.29
C THR A 285 -12.56 -28.89 22.51
N ILE A 286 -12.63 -27.55 22.44
CA ILE A 286 -12.26 -26.67 23.55
C ILE A 286 -13.50 -25.88 23.95
N HIS A 287 -13.85 -25.94 25.25
CA HIS A 287 -14.90 -25.17 25.87
C HIS A 287 -14.28 -24.12 26.78
N ILE A 288 -14.56 -22.85 26.51
CA ILE A 288 -14.21 -21.73 27.39
C ILE A 288 -15.53 -21.17 27.92
N LYS A 289 -15.82 -21.39 29.21
CA LYS A 289 -16.95 -20.79 29.91
C LYS A 289 -16.46 -19.62 30.74
N ASN A 290 -17.15 -18.49 30.66
CA ASN A 290 -16.88 -17.34 31.54
C ASN A 290 -18.17 -16.75 32.09
N SER A 291 -18.11 -16.26 33.32
CA SER A 291 -19.22 -15.52 33.95
C SER A 291 -19.53 -14.26 33.11
N GLY A 292 -20.83 -14.01 32.88
CA GLY A 292 -21.31 -12.88 32.10
C GLY A 292 -22.48 -13.26 31.21
N ILE A 293 -22.90 -12.33 30.37
CA ILE A 293 -23.99 -12.54 29.40
C ILE A 293 -23.53 -12.10 28.01
N TYR A 294 -23.62 -12.99 27.07
CA TYR A 294 -23.37 -12.70 25.66
C TYR A 294 -24.63 -12.13 24.98
N ASN A 295 -24.54 -10.92 24.45
CA ASN A 295 -25.65 -10.28 23.74
C ASN A 295 -25.36 -10.28 22.24
N LYS A 296 -26.03 -11.15 21.49
CA LYS A 296 -25.92 -11.30 20.03
C LYS A 296 -26.24 -10.02 19.25
N ASN A 297 -27.05 -9.10 19.82
CA ASN A 297 -27.50 -7.88 19.15
C ASN A 297 -26.56 -6.67 19.33
N LYS A 298 -25.56 -6.76 20.19
CA LYS A 298 -24.54 -5.71 20.36
C LYS A 298 -23.37 -5.93 19.41
N THR A 299 -23.45 -5.39 18.21
CA THR A 299 -22.40 -5.47 17.17
C THR A 299 -21.27 -4.45 17.32
N SER A 300 -21.19 -3.73 18.44
CA SER A 300 -20.17 -2.69 18.62
C SER A 300 -19.09 -3.11 19.62
N ASP A 301 -17.85 -2.96 19.28
CA ASP A 301 -16.60 -2.98 20.04
C ASP A 301 -15.87 -4.31 20.34
N SER A 302 -16.46 -5.47 20.22
CA SER A 302 -15.75 -6.74 20.45
C SER A 302 -15.17 -7.38 19.18
N GLY A 303 -15.26 -6.66 18.03
CA GLY A 303 -15.25 -7.31 16.73
C GLY A 303 -13.91 -7.76 16.19
N PHE A 304 -12.82 -7.03 16.40
CA PHE A 304 -11.59 -7.27 15.62
C PHE A 304 -10.82 -8.53 16.06
N GLY A 305 -10.61 -8.76 17.34
CA GLY A 305 -9.84 -9.90 17.81
C GLY A 305 -10.52 -11.23 17.53
N LEU A 306 -11.80 -11.36 17.91
CA LEU A 306 -12.59 -12.56 17.69
C LEU A 306 -12.79 -12.85 16.19
N LYS A 307 -13.16 -11.83 15.42
CA LYS A 307 -13.35 -11.95 13.97
C LYS A 307 -12.07 -12.42 13.28
N ASN A 308 -10.93 -11.83 13.59
CA ASN A 308 -9.62 -12.21 13.06
C ASN A 308 -9.26 -13.66 13.43
N SER A 309 -9.56 -14.09 14.67
CA SER A 309 -9.29 -15.45 15.14
C SER A 309 -10.14 -16.47 14.38
N VAL A 310 -11.42 -16.18 14.15
CA VAL A 310 -12.34 -17.03 13.37
C VAL A 310 -11.92 -17.07 11.89
N GLU A 311 -11.62 -15.93 11.28
CA GLU A 311 -11.13 -15.86 9.90
C GLU A 311 -9.83 -16.66 9.71
N ARG A 312 -8.90 -16.55 10.67
CA ARG A 312 -7.64 -17.32 10.66
C ARG A 312 -7.88 -18.82 10.77
N LEU A 313 -8.80 -19.22 11.67
CA LEU A 313 -9.19 -20.61 11.82
C LEU A 313 -9.78 -21.18 10.52
N ASN A 314 -10.71 -20.44 9.91
CA ASN A 314 -11.32 -20.81 8.63
C ASN A 314 -10.30 -20.87 7.49
N TYR A 315 -9.32 -19.96 7.47
CA TYR A 315 -8.25 -19.98 6.46
C TYR A 315 -7.37 -21.25 6.57
N LEU A 316 -7.07 -21.70 7.80
CA LEU A 316 -6.17 -22.83 8.04
C LEU A 316 -6.87 -24.20 7.93
N PHE A 317 -8.13 -24.30 8.35
CA PHE A 317 -8.84 -25.58 8.48
C PHE A 317 -10.11 -25.66 7.64
N GLY A 318 -10.49 -24.57 6.94
CA GLY A 318 -11.75 -24.47 6.18
C GLY A 318 -12.98 -24.62 7.08
N GLU A 319 -14.06 -25.12 6.52
CA GLU A 319 -15.33 -25.32 7.23
C GLU A 319 -15.30 -26.45 8.29
N LYS A 320 -14.19 -27.17 8.39
CA LYS A 320 -14.02 -28.26 9.37
C LYS A 320 -13.76 -27.76 10.78
N ALA A 321 -13.27 -26.52 10.94
CA ALA A 321 -13.11 -25.88 12.23
C ALA A 321 -14.28 -24.94 12.49
N THR A 322 -14.76 -24.89 13.74
CA THR A 322 -15.92 -24.07 14.11
C THR A 322 -15.67 -23.33 15.41
N VAL A 323 -16.20 -22.10 15.50
CA VAL A 323 -16.28 -21.34 16.75
C VAL A 323 -17.71 -20.92 16.96
N ILE A 324 -18.29 -21.32 18.10
CA ILE A 324 -19.67 -21.02 18.46
C ILE A 324 -19.64 -20.32 19.83
N ILE A 325 -20.36 -19.20 19.93
CA ILE A 325 -20.52 -18.48 21.21
C ILE A 325 -22.01 -18.42 21.53
N ASP A 326 -22.38 -18.89 22.71
CA ASP A 326 -23.75 -18.88 23.21
C ASP A 326 -23.79 -18.67 24.73
N ASN A 327 -24.99 -18.52 25.26
CA ASN A 327 -25.23 -18.51 26.71
C ASN A 327 -25.67 -19.89 27.16
N GLU A 328 -25.02 -20.44 28.20
CA GLU A 328 -25.35 -21.73 28.81
C GLU A 328 -25.22 -21.61 30.34
N ASP A 329 -26.25 -22.01 31.07
CA ASP A 329 -26.29 -22.05 32.53
C ASP A 329 -25.90 -20.72 33.23
N GLY A 330 -26.28 -19.59 32.60
CA GLY A 330 -25.95 -18.25 33.15
C GLY A 330 -24.52 -17.80 32.90
N MET A 331 -23.77 -18.53 32.11
CA MET A 331 -22.40 -18.21 31.67
C MET A 331 -22.36 -18.06 30.13
N VAL A 332 -21.33 -17.45 29.63
CA VAL A 332 -20.99 -17.42 28.19
C VAL A 332 -20.15 -18.64 27.88
N LEU A 333 -20.59 -19.48 26.95
CA LEU A 333 -19.84 -20.60 26.41
C LEU A 333 -19.28 -20.25 25.05
N THR A 334 -17.95 -20.33 24.92
CA THR A 334 -17.27 -20.36 23.62
C THR A 334 -16.80 -21.78 23.35
N LYS A 335 -17.38 -22.41 22.32
CA LYS A 335 -17.02 -23.77 21.86
C LYS A 335 -16.21 -23.69 20.59
N ILE A 336 -15.03 -24.34 20.58
CA ILE A 336 -14.12 -24.38 19.45
C ILE A 336 -13.89 -25.85 19.07
N ASN A 337 -14.05 -26.20 17.80
CA ASN A 337 -13.70 -27.50 17.27
C ASN A 337 -12.59 -27.34 16.23
N ILE A 338 -11.49 -28.10 16.40
CA ILE A 338 -10.32 -28.05 15.51
C ILE A 338 -10.01 -29.49 15.08
N PRO A 339 -10.04 -29.81 13.79
CA PRO A 339 -9.64 -31.13 13.32
C PRO A 339 -8.13 -31.29 13.41
N ARG A 340 -7.65 -32.54 13.52
CA ARG A 340 -6.23 -32.85 13.52
C ARG A 340 -5.58 -32.34 12.24
N SER A 341 -4.57 -31.51 12.38
CA SER A 341 -3.75 -31.06 11.23
C SER A 341 -2.71 -32.11 10.84
N LYS A 342 -2.50 -32.30 9.52
CA LYS A 342 -1.42 -33.12 9.00
C LYS A 342 -0.08 -32.38 8.92
N GLU A 343 -0.04 -31.11 9.23
CA GLU A 343 1.10 -30.20 9.01
C GLU A 343 2.01 -29.96 10.22
N ILE A 344 1.96 -30.81 11.25
CA ILE A 344 3.03 -30.79 12.25
C ILE A 344 4.04 -31.88 11.89
N ARG A 345 5.00 -31.50 11.08
CA ARG A 345 6.30 -32.16 10.99
C ARG A 345 7.40 -31.12 11.00
#